data_3fafbe032cea79f03a6230ad57294b0b
#
_entry.id   3fafbe032cea79f03a6230ad57294b0b
#
_cell.length_a   1.000
_cell.length_b   1.000
_cell.length_c   1.000
_cell.angle_alpha   90.00
_cell.angle_beta   90.00
_cell.angle_gamma   90.00
#
_symmetry.space_group_name_H-M   'P 1'
#
loop_
_entity.id
_entity.type
_entity.pdbx_description
1 polymer ?
#
loop_
_entity_poly.entity_id
_entity_poly.type
_entity_poly.pdbx_seq_one_letter_code
_entity_poly.pdbx_strand_id
1 'polypeptide(L)'
;MTNQIKSYLTEQTRECKFETPVEIYYSQSCQDLFVLGVLNNKENGSYLELGCSDPVESNNTYLLESKFNWTGISIDIDTTKIDIFNKERSNAGVAQDASTVDFDDLLSQYDDNHVDYLQIDIDNLQATHSVLDGIDFDK
;
A
#
# COMPACT_ATOMS: atom_id res chain seq x y z
N MET A 1 1.77 2.81 27.70
CA MET A 1 3.11 2.29 27.37
C MET A 1 3.32 2.48 25.88
N THR A 2 4.23 3.36 25.50
CA THR A 2 4.61 3.57 24.09
C THR A 2 5.42 2.35 23.65
N ASN A 3 4.86 1.51 22.78
CA ASN A 3 5.60 0.41 22.19
C ASN A 3 6.62 1.00 21.21
N GLN A 4 7.90 0.80 21.51
CA GLN A 4 8.98 1.11 20.58
C GLN A 4 9.10 -0.06 19.60
N ILE A 5 8.86 0.21 18.34
CA ILE A 5 8.93 -0.78 17.26
C ILE A 5 10.28 -0.62 16.55
N LYS A 6 11.00 -1.72 16.38
CA LYS A 6 12.28 -1.75 15.67
C LYS A 6 12.11 -2.31 14.27
N SER A 7 12.66 -1.61 13.29
CA SER A 7 12.79 -2.09 11.91
C SER A 7 13.74 -3.29 11.84
N TYR A 8 13.34 -4.33 11.13
CA TYR A 8 14.19 -5.47 10.84
C TYR A 8 15.08 -5.27 9.60
N LEU A 9 14.87 -4.18 8.87
CA LEU A 9 15.56 -3.91 7.61
C LEU A 9 16.46 -2.70 7.76
N THR A 10 17.77 -2.94 7.69
CA THR A 10 18.90 -2.00 7.66
C THR A 10 19.41 -1.47 9.00
N GLU A 11 20.73 -1.17 9.05
CA GLU A 11 21.47 -0.66 10.20
C GLU A 11 21.05 0.73 10.74
N GLN A 12 19.99 1.32 10.19
CA GLN A 12 19.36 2.55 10.71
C GLN A 12 18.05 2.19 11.37
N THR A 13 18.08 1.97 12.67
CA THR A 13 16.87 1.83 13.49
C THR A 13 16.10 3.14 13.50
N ARG A 14 15.06 3.24 12.70
CA ARG A 14 14.05 4.30 12.85
C ARG A 14 13.06 3.85 13.91
N GLU A 15 12.86 4.64 14.93
CA GLU A 15 11.80 4.42 15.91
C GLU A 15 10.49 4.97 15.36
N CYS A 16 9.54 4.09 15.13
CA CYS A 16 8.17 4.49 14.82
C CYS A 16 7.41 4.73 16.12
N LYS A 17 6.79 5.89 16.26
CA LYS A 17 6.06 6.31 17.47
C LYS A 17 4.55 6.39 17.22
N PHE A 18 3.98 5.30 16.72
CA PHE A 18 2.53 5.19 16.56
C PHE A 18 1.95 4.27 17.64
N GLU A 19 0.80 4.62 18.15
CA GLU A 19 0.02 3.72 19.01
C GLU A 19 -0.71 2.71 18.12
N THR A 20 -0.14 1.55 17.94
CA THR A 20 -0.73 0.46 17.17
C THR A 20 -0.80 -0.81 18.00
N PRO A 21 -1.74 -1.72 17.72
CA PRO A 21 -1.85 -3.00 18.41
C PRO A 21 -0.80 -4.03 17.97
N VAL A 22 0.08 -3.68 17.02
CA VAL A 22 1.10 -4.57 16.46
C VAL A 22 2.51 -4.10 16.79
N GLU A 23 3.42 -5.07 16.92
CA GLU A 23 4.83 -4.83 17.23
C GLU A 23 5.74 -4.98 16.00
N ILE A 24 5.18 -5.42 14.87
CA ILE A 24 5.90 -5.69 13.62
C ILE A 24 5.29 -4.85 12.52
N TYR A 25 6.14 -4.32 11.64
CA TYR A 25 5.77 -3.65 10.40
C TYR A 25 6.62 -4.17 9.24
N TYR A 26 6.14 -3.98 8.03
CA TYR A 26 6.75 -4.52 6.81
C TYR A 26 7.25 -3.42 5.87
N SER A 27 6.71 -2.22 5.96
CA SER A 27 7.10 -1.08 5.12
C SER A 27 8.51 -0.56 5.43
N GLN A 28 9.15 0.09 4.46
CA GLN A 28 10.51 0.62 4.59
C GLN A 28 10.68 1.68 5.69
N SER A 29 9.65 2.48 5.91
CA SER A 29 9.69 3.66 6.79
C SER A 29 8.45 3.78 7.66
N CYS A 30 7.85 2.66 8.05
CA CYS A 30 6.66 2.59 8.91
C CYS A 30 5.40 3.22 8.29
N GLN A 31 5.27 3.22 6.96
CA GLN A 31 4.10 3.75 6.27
C GLN A 31 2.82 3.00 6.68
N ASP A 32 2.89 1.68 6.78
CA ASP A 32 1.81 0.81 7.26
C ASP A 32 1.35 1.17 8.68
N LEU A 33 2.27 1.43 9.59
CA LEU A 33 1.93 1.88 10.96
C LEU A 33 1.41 3.32 10.97
N PHE A 34 1.94 4.19 10.11
CA PHE A 34 1.41 5.53 9.96
C PHE A 34 -0.06 5.51 9.54
N VAL A 35 -0.40 4.70 8.54
CA VAL A 35 -1.79 4.52 8.06
C VAL A 35 -2.68 4.02 9.17
N LEU A 36 -2.27 2.98 9.90
CA LEU A 36 -3.02 2.46 11.05
C LEU A 36 -3.23 3.52 12.14
N GLY A 37 -2.19 4.28 12.45
CA GLY A 37 -2.26 5.35 13.45
C GLY A 37 -3.23 6.48 13.04
N VAL A 38 -3.19 6.92 11.78
CA VAL A 38 -4.08 7.97 11.26
C VAL A 38 -5.54 7.51 11.18
N LEU A 39 -5.76 6.24 10.78
CA LEU A 39 -7.08 5.66 10.61
C LEU A 39 -7.57 4.91 11.86
N ASN A 40 -6.97 5.18 13.01
CA ASN A 40 -7.37 4.63 14.31
C ASN A 40 -7.47 3.10 14.30
N ASN A 41 -6.46 2.44 13.73
CA ASN A 41 -6.39 0.99 13.59
C ASN A 41 -7.61 0.37 12.86
N LYS A 42 -8.07 1.04 11.81
CA LYS A 42 -9.21 0.60 11.01
C LYS A 42 -9.01 -0.84 10.53
N GLU A 43 -10.01 -1.67 10.76
CA GLU A 43 -10.16 -2.99 10.14
C GLU A 43 -11.07 -2.90 8.91
N ASN A 44 -10.91 -3.84 7.99
CA ASN A 44 -11.70 -3.94 6.75
C ASN A 44 -11.67 -2.64 5.92
N GLY A 45 -10.50 -2.00 5.85
CA GLY A 45 -10.28 -0.84 5.00
C GLY A 45 -9.99 -1.23 3.55
N SER A 46 -9.84 -0.23 2.70
CA SER A 46 -9.50 -0.41 1.29
C SER A 46 -8.23 0.35 0.90
N TYR A 47 -7.45 -0.21 -0.02
CA TYR A 47 -6.25 0.44 -0.53
C TYR A 47 -6.09 0.33 -2.04
N LEU A 48 -5.40 1.29 -2.62
CA LEU A 48 -4.82 1.23 -3.96
C LEU A 48 -3.32 1.47 -3.85
N GLU A 49 -2.50 0.53 -4.33
CA GLU A 49 -1.04 0.59 -4.27
C GLU A 49 -0.46 0.60 -5.67
N LEU A 50 0.27 1.66 -6.01
CA LEU A 50 0.94 1.84 -7.29
C LEU A 50 2.45 1.78 -7.08
N GLY A 51 3.10 0.73 -7.61
CA GLY A 51 4.49 0.39 -7.36
C GLY A 51 4.63 -0.55 -6.16
N CYS A 52 4.02 -1.75 -6.23
CA CYS A 52 3.98 -2.65 -5.08
C CYS A 52 5.28 -3.44 -4.83
N SER A 53 6.13 -3.60 -5.84
CA SER A 53 7.41 -4.30 -5.78
C SER A 53 7.34 -5.70 -5.14
N ASP A 54 7.96 -5.92 -3.98
CA ASP A 54 7.90 -7.20 -3.25
C ASP A 54 6.56 -7.33 -2.51
N PRO A 55 5.94 -8.52 -2.49
CA PRO A 55 4.63 -8.71 -1.85
C PRO A 55 4.63 -8.59 -0.33
N VAL A 56 5.79 -8.73 0.32
CA VAL A 56 5.93 -8.81 1.78
C VAL A 56 7.01 -7.87 2.30
N GLU A 57 8.25 -7.99 1.78
CA GLU A 57 9.38 -7.20 2.27
C GLU A 57 9.30 -5.76 1.74
N SER A 58 9.46 -4.80 2.62
CA SER A 58 9.37 -3.37 2.28
C SER A 58 8.02 -2.96 1.66
N ASN A 59 6.97 -3.77 1.86
CA ASN A 59 5.65 -3.52 1.30
C ASN A 59 4.75 -2.70 2.25
N ASN A 60 4.06 -1.71 1.70
CA ASN A 60 3.30 -0.74 2.47
C ASN A 60 1.88 -1.21 2.84
N THR A 61 1.38 -2.26 2.20
CA THR A 61 0.00 -2.74 2.34
C THR A 61 -0.10 -4.15 2.93
N TYR A 62 1.00 -4.90 3.00
CA TYR A 62 0.98 -6.28 3.50
C TYR A 62 0.46 -6.40 4.94
N LEU A 63 0.88 -5.51 5.85
CA LEU A 63 0.39 -5.49 7.22
C LEU A 63 -1.13 -5.26 7.26
N LEU A 64 -1.61 -4.33 6.47
CA LEU A 64 -3.02 -3.95 6.39
C LEU A 64 -3.87 -5.13 5.92
N GLU A 65 -3.45 -5.83 4.86
CA GLU A 65 -4.11 -7.02 4.37
C GLU A 65 -4.03 -8.17 5.38
N SER A 66 -2.82 -8.52 5.84
CA SER A 66 -2.58 -9.76 6.58
C SER A 66 -3.11 -9.74 8.02
N LYS A 67 -3.25 -8.56 8.64
CA LYS A 67 -3.62 -8.40 10.06
C LYS A 67 -4.89 -7.60 10.30
N PHE A 68 -5.28 -6.75 9.36
CA PHE A 68 -6.43 -5.85 9.52
C PHE A 68 -7.53 -6.10 8.49
N ASN A 69 -7.40 -7.20 7.70
CA ASN A 69 -8.40 -7.62 6.72
C ASN A 69 -8.73 -6.55 5.67
N TRP A 70 -7.74 -5.78 5.27
CA TRP A 70 -7.93 -4.79 4.21
C TRP A 70 -7.99 -5.45 2.84
N THR A 71 -8.78 -4.87 1.95
CA THR A 71 -8.87 -5.28 0.55
C THR A 71 -8.32 -4.20 -0.36
N GLY A 72 -7.79 -4.59 -1.52
CA GLY A 72 -7.24 -3.61 -2.43
C GLY A 72 -6.67 -4.20 -3.71
N ILE A 73 -6.13 -3.31 -4.52
CA ILE A 73 -5.44 -3.64 -5.77
C ILE A 73 -4.03 -3.06 -5.69
N SER A 74 -3.05 -3.89 -6.04
CA SER A 74 -1.65 -3.48 -6.16
C SER A 74 -1.22 -3.55 -7.62
N ILE A 75 -0.57 -2.50 -8.13
CA ILE A 75 -0.13 -2.39 -9.52
C ILE A 75 1.38 -2.25 -9.57
N ASP A 76 2.02 -3.00 -10.45
CA ASP A 76 3.43 -2.85 -10.79
C ASP A 76 3.63 -3.11 -12.29
N ILE A 77 4.61 -2.45 -12.89
CA ILE A 77 4.96 -2.65 -14.29
C ILE A 77 5.72 -3.97 -14.51
N ASP A 78 6.36 -4.50 -13.47
CA ASP A 78 7.13 -5.75 -13.51
C ASP A 78 6.21 -6.97 -13.38
N THR A 79 5.95 -7.64 -14.51
CA THR A 79 5.12 -8.84 -14.55
C THR A 79 5.63 -9.97 -13.66
N THR A 80 6.97 -10.08 -13.48
CA THR A 80 7.57 -11.14 -12.63
C THR A 80 7.24 -10.89 -11.16
N LYS A 81 7.29 -9.63 -10.73
CA LYS A 81 6.93 -9.25 -9.36
C LYS A 81 5.43 -9.52 -9.11
N ILE A 82 4.58 -9.16 -10.05
CA ILE A 82 3.13 -9.42 -9.96
C ILE A 82 2.82 -10.92 -9.94
N ASP A 83 3.55 -11.75 -10.69
CA ASP A 83 3.39 -13.20 -10.62
C ASP A 83 3.73 -13.77 -9.24
N ILE A 84 4.71 -13.19 -8.55
CA ILE A 84 5.06 -13.55 -7.17
C ILE A 84 3.98 -13.02 -6.21
N PHE A 85 3.61 -11.75 -6.37
CA PHE A 85 2.57 -11.09 -5.56
C PHE A 85 1.28 -11.93 -5.54
N ASN A 86 0.77 -12.34 -6.70
CA ASN A 86 -0.46 -13.12 -6.83
C ASN A 86 -0.37 -14.55 -6.27
N LYS A 87 0.83 -15.03 -5.95
CA LYS A 87 1.02 -16.32 -5.25
C LYS A 87 1.03 -16.18 -3.74
N GLU A 88 1.45 -15.02 -3.23
CA GLU A 88 1.70 -14.79 -1.81
C GLU A 88 0.63 -13.92 -1.14
N ARG A 89 -0.15 -13.17 -1.92
CA ARG A 89 -1.17 -12.24 -1.45
C ARG A 89 -2.57 -12.73 -1.82
N SER A 90 -3.55 -12.35 -1.02
CA SER A 90 -4.97 -12.66 -1.27
C SER A 90 -5.64 -11.61 -2.14
N ASN A 91 -5.18 -10.37 -2.07
CA ASN A 91 -5.65 -9.28 -2.91
C ASN A 91 -5.00 -9.32 -4.31
N ALA A 92 -5.62 -8.67 -5.26
CA ALA A 92 -5.19 -8.70 -6.66
C ALA A 92 -3.93 -7.87 -6.91
N GLY A 93 -2.94 -8.46 -7.57
CA GLY A 93 -1.83 -7.76 -8.23
C GLY A 93 -2.07 -7.68 -9.74
N VAL A 94 -1.89 -6.51 -10.32
CA VAL A 94 -2.10 -6.22 -11.74
C VAL A 94 -0.81 -5.74 -12.38
N ALA A 95 -0.36 -6.42 -13.44
CA ALA A 95 0.81 -6.02 -14.22
C ALA A 95 0.43 -4.93 -15.22
N GLN A 96 0.70 -3.68 -14.89
CA GLN A 96 0.36 -2.53 -15.72
C GLN A 96 1.26 -1.34 -15.39
N ASP A 97 1.54 -0.51 -16.39
CA ASP A 97 2.12 0.81 -16.17
C ASP A 97 1.06 1.72 -15.51
N ALA A 98 1.33 2.17 -14.29
CA ALA A 98 0.41 3.00 -13.52
C ALA A 98 0.01 4.30 -14.23
N SER A 99 0.88 4.85 -15.10
CA SER A 99 0.58 6.05 -15.89
C SER A 99 -0.47 5.83 -16.99
N THR A 100 -0.83 4.58 -17.27
CA THR A 100 -1.81 4.19 -18.30
C THR A 100 -3.11 3.65 -17.74
N VAL A 101 -3.27 3.68 -16.41
CA VAL A 101 -4.47 3.18 -15.72
C VAL A 101 -5.64 4.12 -15.97
N ASP A 102 -6.79 3.55 -16.30
CA ASP A 102 -8.07 4.26 -16.23
C ASP A 102 -8.56 4.20 -14.77
N PHE A 103 -8.34 5.29 -14.03
CA PHE A 103 -8.68 5.35 -12.61
C PHE A 103 -10.18 5.40 -12.36
N ASP A 104 -10.99 5.92 -13.28
CA ASP A 104 -12.45 5.89 -13.14
C ASP A 104 -12.97 4.45 -13.19
N ASP A 105 -12.47 3.64 -14.13
CA ASP A 105 -12.81 2.21 -14.21
C ASP A 105 -12.26 1.44 -13.01
N LEU A 106 -11.01 1.69 -12.63
CA LEU A 106 -10.38 1.01 -11.49
C LEU A 106 -11.10 1.31 -10.17
N LEU A 107 -11.39 2.57 -9.89
CA LEU A 107 -12.04 2.98 -8.66
C LEU A 107 -13.49 2.50 -8.57
N SER A 108 -14.16 2.29 -9.72
CA SER A 108 -15.50 1.69 -9.77
C SER A 108 -15.57 0.27 -9.19
N GLN A 109 -14.43 -0.39 -8.99
CA GLN A 109 -14.35 -1.73 -8.38
C GLN A 109 -14.37 -1.69 -6.85
N TYR A 110 -14.25 -0.51 -6.24
CA TYR A 110 -14.35 -0.31 -4.79
C TYR A 110 -15.76 0.12 -4.39
N ASP A 111 -16.16 -0.23 -3.17
CA ASP A 111 -17.43 0.19 -2.60
C ASP A 111 -17.51 1.72 -2.51
N ASP A 112 -18.57 2.30 -3.04
CA ASP A 112 -18.78 3.76 -3.10
C ASP A 112 -17.63 4.55 -3.78
N ASN A 113 -16.83 3.91 -4.64
CA ASN A 113 -15.60 4.46 -5.25
C ASN A 113 -14.59 4.97 -4.20
N HIS A 114 -14.64 4.45 -2.98
CA HIS A 114 -13.85 4.94 -1.86
C HIS A 114 -12.61 4.08 -1.62
N VAL A 115 -11.46 4.73 -1.49
CA VAL A 115 -10.19 4.14 -1.09
C VAL A 115 -9.69 4.83 0.17
N ASP A 116 -9.48 4.06 1.24
CA ASP A 116 -8.97 4.59 2.51
C ASP A 116 -7.50 4.99 2.46
N TYR A 117 -6.73 4.27 1.65
CA TYR A 117 -5.29 4.48 1.51
C TYR A 117 -4.84 4.37 0.05
N LEU A 118 -4.35 5.47 -0.48
CA LEU A 118 -3.66 5.51 -1.77
C LEU A 118 -2.15 5.56 -1.53
N GLN A 119 -1.44 4.55 -2.03
CA GLN A 119 0.03 4.48 -2.05
C GLN A 119 0.53 4.70 -3.47
N ILE A 120 1.42 5.66 -3.66
CA ILE A 120 2.11 5.89 -4.93
C ILE A 120 3.60 5.89 -4.65
N ASP A 121 4.30 4.84 -5.10
CA ASP A 121 5.74 4.67 -4.97
C ASP A 121 6.32 4.10 -6.27
N ILE A 122 6.36 4.95 -7.28
CA ILE A 122 6.87 4.63 -8.61
C ILE A 122 8.12 5.48 -8.90
N ASP A 123 9.18 4.84 -9.39
CA ASP A 123 10.51 5.45 -9.56
C ASP A 123 10.56 6.62 -10.57
N ASN A 124 9.51 6.83 -11.35
CA ASN A 124 9.45 7.81 -12.41
C ASN A 124 8.57 9.01 -12.00
N LEU A 125 9.20 10.15 -11.72
CA LEU A 125 8.51 11.39 -11.34
C LEU A 125 7.43 11.81 -12.35
N GLN A 126 7.68 11.62 -13.66
CA GLN A 126 6.70 11.98 -14.67
C GLN A 126 5.49 11.03 -14.66
N ALA A 127 5.71 9.75 -14.43
CA ALA A 127 4.63 8.78 -14.24
C ALA A 127 3.82 9.10 -12.97
N THR A 128 4.50 9.48 -11.86
CA THR A 128 3.81 9.94 -10.64
C THR A 128 2.91 11.15 -10.91
N HIS A 129 3.37 12.14 -11.67
CA HIS A 129 2.54 13.29 -12.05
C HIS A 129 1.34 12.87 -12.92
N SER A 130 1.56 11.97 -13.90
CA SER A 130 0.47 11.46 -14.75
C SER A 130 -0.59 10.72 -13.94
N VAL A 131 -0.18 9.95 -12.95
CA VAL A 131 -1.09 9.25 -12.01
C VAL A 131 -1.91 10.27 -11.22
N LEU A 132 -1.26 11.26 -10.60
CA LEU A 132 -1.94 12.29 -9.80
C LEU A 132 -2.93 13.12 -10.63
N ASP A 133 -2.56 13.44 -11.88
CA ASP A 133 -3.44 14.15 -12.82
C ASP A 133 -4.62 13.28 -13.30
N GLY A 134 -4.48 11.96 -13.28
CA GLY A 134 -5.50 11.00 -13.72
C GLY A 134 -6.52 10.64 -12.64
N ILE A 135 -6.24 10.91 -11.36
CA ILE A 135 -7.15 10.61 -10.24
C ILE A 135 -8.03 11.83 -9.94
N ASP A 136 -9.33 11.65 -9.98
CA ASP A 136 -10.29 12.65 -9.51
C ASP A 136 -10.50 12.48 -8.00
N PHE A 137 -9.82 13.32 -7.21
CA PHE A 137 -9.89 13.28 -5.74
C PHE A 137 -11.19 13.85 -5.16
N ASP A 138 -12.08 14.39 -5.98
CA ASP A 138 -13.37 14.97 -5.55
C ASP A 138 -14.53 13.94 -5.68
N LYS A 139 -14.26 12.77 -6.24
CA LYS A 139 -15.18 11.63 -6.33
C LYS A 139 -14.99 10.68 -5.18
#